data_660595a1a718f8a1224fcf18117ca77c
#
_entry.id   660595a1a718f8a1224fcf18117ca77c
#
_cell.length_a   1.000
_cell.length_b   1.000
_cell.length_c   1.000
_cell.angle_alpha   90.00
_cell.angle_beta   90.00
_cell.angle_gamma   90.00
#
_symmetry.space_group_name_H-M   'P 1'
#
loop_
_entity.id
_entity.type
_entity.pdbx_description
1 polymer ?
#
loop_
_entity_poly.entity_id
_entity_poly.type
_entity_poly.pdbx_seq_one_letter_code
_entity_poly.pdbx_strand_id
1 'polypeptide(L)'
;MKNNAGKKNRILSLVICIAFSLFLIFIVQTLFVYSTTTITLAGTGPSIYFPEDSWDFGEITPDELPTYIFKFRNIGDEVLIIKGTKVSCESCIDPVISIRELNPGEESELEITVNSLDMIGRFTKRVYVESNDPVNPQVTVTVSGFIKEKNESVVQPQPKTQPQPQTPFRIGMSYFGKGEYDKAIIEFERSIELDENHTESYYYLGQCYLQKGIIEYNNKNIFKAYSLYRKANKFAEQVIPQYEKIIENNPKDLNSYRRLGYIYEVRSIVPFINEYDKALEYYSKALELVVSPSSARNTGIIIYLNTRIGYIYFEKKKYSQAIEYLESAIKMSSHNTEAYYYLGLSYDKIGEKEKAREFLSRVIELAPQSEWAQDA
;
A
#
# COMPACT_ATOMS: atom_id res chain seq x y z
N MET A 1 -31.58 44.67 64.19
CA MET A 1 -31.40 45.07 62.76
C MET A 1 -30.06 44.61 62.14
N LYS A 2 -29.61 43.34 62.35
CA LYS A 2 -28.27 42.87 61.87
C LYS A 2 -28.36 41.72 60.84
N ASN A 3 -29.55 41.32 60.43
CA ASN A 3 -29.69 40.11 59.54
C ASN A 3 -29.96 40.33 58.03
N ASN A 4 -30.13 41.60 57.62
CA ASN A 4 -30.47 41.88 56.19
C ASN A 4 -29.28 42.21 55.30
N ALA A 5 -28.14 42.60 55.84
CA ALA A 5 -26.94 42.90 55.02
C ALA A 5 -26.25 41.64 54.43
N GLY A 6 -26.21 40.55 55.22
CA GLY A 6 -25.61 39.31 54.78
C GLY A 6 -26.38 38.57 53.67
N LYS A 7 -27.72 38.69 53.65
CA LYS A 7 -28.58 38.12 52.61
C LYS A 7 -28.44 38.87 51.29
N LYS A 8 -28.34 40.21 51.35
CA LYS A 8 -28.19 41.07 50.17
C LYS A 8 -26.82 40.81 49.47
N ASN A 9 -25.74 40.63 50.24
CA ASN A 9 -24.41 40.33 49.68
C ASN A 9 -24.33 38.93 49.06
N ARG A 10 -25.01 37.92 49.64
CA ARG A 10 -25.09 36.58 49.04
C ARG A 10 -25.89 36.56 47.75
N ILE A 11 -26.99 37.30 47.66
CA ILE A 11 -27.77 37.39 46.43
C ILE A 11 -26.97 38.13 45.32
N LEU A 12 -26.28 39.21 45.69
CA LEU A 12 -25.43 39.95 44.75
C LEU A 12 -24.28 39.11 44.22
N SER A 13 -23.62 38.32 45.09
CA SER A 13 -22.56 37.38 44.70
C SER A 13 -23.08 36.28 43.77
N LEU A 14 -24.30 35.76 44.03
CA LEU A 14 -24.93 34.74 43.20
C LEU A 14 -25.29 35.30 41.80
N VAL A 15 -25.81 36.50 41.71
CA VAL A 15 -26.17 37.19 40.47
C VAL A 15 -24.90 37.47 39.63
N ILE A 16 -23.79 37.89 40.26
CA ILE A 16 -22.51 38.12 39.58
C ILE A 16 -21.93 36.80 39.04
N CYS A 17 -22.01 35.71 39.82
CA CYS A 17 -21.56 34.39 39.34
C CYS A 17 -22.37 33.87 38.15
N ILE A 18 -23.70 34.04 38.19
CA ILE A 18 -24.58 33.64 37.07
C ILE A 18 -24.30 34.49 35.86
N ALA A 19 -24.15 35.81 36.01
CA ALA A 19 -23.80 36.70 34.89
C ALA A 19 -22.45 36.37 34.28
N PHE A 20 -21.46 36.00 35.08
CA PHE A 20 -20.13 35.61 34.61
C PHE A 20 -20.16 34.26 33.89
N SER A 21 -20.98 33.31 34.39
CA SER A 21 -21.18 32.02 33.72
C SER A 21 -21.88 32.16 32.35
N LEU A 22 -22.90 33.01 32.30
CA LEU A 22 -23.62 33.31 31.06
C LEU A 22 -22.72 34.05 30.02
N PHE A 23 -21.83 34.94 30.52
CA PHE A 23 -20.88 35.65 29.68
C PHE A 23 -19.79 34.71 29.14
N LEU A 24 -19.31 33.75 29.96
CA LEU A 24 -18.39 32.70 29.50
C LEU A 24 -19.05 31.76 28.47
N ILE A 25 -20.30 31.37 28.67
CA ILE A 25 -21.06 30.56 27.70
C ILE A 25 -21.24 31.35 26.38
N PHE A 26 -21.51 32.64 26.45
CA PHE A 26 -21.64 33.50 25.25
C PHE A 26 -20.30 33.65 24.51
N ILE A 27 -19.18 33.80 25.24
CA ILE A 27 -17.81 33.81 24.63
C ILE A 27 -17.50 32.47 23.99
N VAL A 28 -17.80 31.34 24.64
CA VAL A 28 -17.57 30.00 24.08
C VAL A 28 -18.43 29.78 22.83
N GLN A 29 -19.70 30.23 22.85
CA GLN A 29 -20.56 30.13 21.66
C GLN A 29 -20.08 31.03 20.53
N THR A 30 -19.62 32.27 20.81
CA THR A 30 -19.06 33.15 19.79
C THR A 30 -17.74 32.63 19.23
N LEU A 31 -16.86 32.06 20.06
CA LEU A 31 -15.61 31.41 19.62
C LEU A 31 -15.89 30.13 18.80
N PHE A 32 -16.97 29.39 19.12
CA PHE A 32 -17.37 28.22 18.32
C PHE A 32 -17.97 28.62 16.96
N VAL A 33 -18.65 29.77 16.87
CA VAL A 33 -19.17 30.30 15.61
C VAL A 33 -18.06 30.89 14.73
N TYR A 34 -16.97 31.41 15.32
CA TYR A 34 -15.81 31.89 14.55
C TYR A 34 -14.84 30.78 14.12
N SER A 35 -15.01 29.55 14.62
CA SER A 35 -14.16 28.40 14.25
C SER A 35 -14.72 27.60 13.06
N THR A 36 -15.92 27.90 12.58
CA THR A 36 -16.38 27.47 11.26
C THR A 36 -15.91 28.50 10.24
N THR A 37 -14.66 28.43 9.81
CA THR A 37 -14.26 29.00 8.54
C THR A 37 -15.16 28.36 7.49
N THR A 38 -16.23 29.03 7.11
CA THR A 38 -16.92 28.79 5.86
C THR A 38 -15.89 29.02 4.78
N ILE A 39 -15.31 27.92 4.28
CA ILE A 39 -14.60 27.97 3.03
C ILE A 39 -15.66 28.33 2.01
N THR A 40 -15.67 29.59 1.59
CA THR A 40 -16.42 30.02 0.44
C THR A 40 -15.93 29.18 -0.74
N LEU A 41 -16.81 28.33 -1.26
CA LEU A 41 -16.62 27.65 -2.52
C LEU A 41 -16.25 28.71 -3.57
N ALA A 42 -14.97 28.76 -3.93
CA ALA A 42 -14.46 29.72 -4.87
C ALA A 42 -14.40 29.03 -6.24
N GLY A 43 -15.41 29.24 -7.07
CA GLY A 43 -15.34 28.89 -8.48
C GLY A 43 -16.47 27.96 -8.94
N THR A 44 -16.90 28.18 -10.16
CA THR A 44 -17.75 27.27 -10.92
C THR A 44 -16.86 26.12 -11.41
N GLY A 45 -17.17 24.88 -10.98
CA GLY A 45 -16.48 23.67 -11.42
C GLY A 45 -15.80 22.86 -10.29
N PRO A 46 -15.23 21.69 -10.62
CA PRO A 46 -14.51 20.86 -9.67
C PRO A 46 -13.23 21.54 -9.20
N SER A 47 -12.91 21.43 -7.91
CA SER A 47 -11.68 22.03 -7.36
C SER A 47 -11.04 21.17 -6.28
N ILE A 48 -9.78 20.76 -6.51
CA ILE A 48 -9.02 19.93 -5.60
C ILE A 48 -8.26 20.79 -4.58
N TYR A 49 -8.36 20.42 -3.31
CA TYR A 49 -7.67 21.12 -2.23
C TYR A 49 -6.99 20.14 -1.30
N PHE A 50 -5.69 20.27 -1.12
CA PHE A 50 -4.89 19.59 -0.13
C PHE A 50 -4.57 20.59 1.01
N PRO A 51 -4.98 20.32 2.26
CA PRO A 51 -4.58 21.12 3.42
C PRO A 51 -3.08 21.09 3.67
N GLU A 52 -2.46 19.94 3.35
CA GLU A 52 -1.03 19.69 3.43
C GLU A 52 -0.58 19.07 2.10
N ASP A 53 0.50 19.59 1.53
CA ASP A 53 1.08 19.12 0.27
C ASP A 53 2.48 18.53 0.44
N SER A 54 2.97 18.45 1.68
CA SER A 54 4.29 17.93 1.98
C SER A 54 4.36 17.26 3.34
N TRP A 55 5.20 16.21 3.43
CA TRP A 55 5.46 15.49 4.66
C TRP A 55 6.93 15.08 4.75
N ASP A 56 7.53 15.24 5.96
CA ASP A 56 8.87 14.74 6.25
C ASP A 56 8.78 13.58 7.23
N PHE A 57 9.18 12.39 6.79
CA PHE A 57 9.22 11.18 7.62
C PHE A 57 10.32 11.23 8.70
N GLY A 58 11.21 12.24 8.65
CA GLY A 58 12.37 12.30 9.52
C GLY A 58 13.38 11.19 9.21
N GLU A 59 13.90 10.56 10.27
CA GLU A 59 14.84 9.44 10.15
C GLU A 59 14.09 8.10 10.03
N ILE A 60 14.42 7.33 9.01
CA ILE A 60 13.80 6.04 8.65
C ILE A 60 14.90 4.97 8.67
N THR A 61 14.57 3.77 9.16
CA THR A 61 15.45 2.60 9.01
C THR A 61 15.25 1.94 7.65
N PRO A 62 16.29 1.32 7.04
CA PRO A 62 16.23 0.77 5.68
C PRO A 62 15.16 -0.31 5.47
N ASP A 63 14.68 -0.94 6.51
CA ASP A 63 13.71 -2.04 6.45
C ASP A 63 12.26 -1.56 6.70
N GLU A 64 12.05 -0.24 6.90
CA GLU A 64 10.73 0.33 7.10
C GLU A 64 10.09 0.70 5.75
N LEU A 65 8.77 0.54 5.67
CA LEU A 65 7.92 1.05 4.59
C LEU A 65 7.08 2.19 5.15
N PRO A 66 7.67 3.38 5.38
CA PRO A 66 6.93 4.48 5.98
C PRO A 66 5.82 4.92 5.04
N THR A 67 4.64 5.11 5.62
CA THR A 67 3.43 5.51 4.92
C THR A 67 2.88 6.77 5.52
N TYR A 68 2.42 7.69 4.70
CA TYR A 68 1.69 8.88 5.12
C TYR A 68 0.42 9.06 4.31
N ILE A 69 -0.66 9.52 4.97
CA ILE A 69 -1.95 9.75 4.36
C ILE A 69 -2.20 11.25 4.27
N PHE A 70 -2.20 11.78 3.06
CA PHE A 70 -2.64 13.14 2.77
C PHE A 70 -4.15 13.14 2.57
N LYS A 71 -4.86 13.97 3.32
CA LYS A 71 -6.28 14.21 3.07
C LYS A 71 -6.44 15.30 2.03
N PHE A 72 -7.39 15.12 1.15
CA PHE A 72 -7.79 16.15 0.20
C PHE A 72 -9.32 16.15 0.04
N ARG A 73 -9.85 17.23 -0.47
CA ARG A 73 -11.30 17.38 -0.68
C ARG A 73 -11.62 18.14 -1.94
N ASN A 74 -12.84 17.94 -2.40
CA ASN A 74 -13.42 18.78 -3.42
C ASN A 74 -14.01 20.05 -2.78
N ILE A 75 -13.39 21.21 -3.04
CA ILE A 75 -13.88 22.52 -2.59
C ILE A 75 -14.68 23.25 -3.67
N GLY A 76 -14.88 22.61 -4.83
CA GLY A 76 -15.68 23.12 -5.94
C GLY A 76 -17.17 22.79 -5.79
N ASP A 77 -17.96 23.16 -6.77
CA ASP A 77 -19.42 22.97 -6.85
C ASP A 77 -19.84 21.88 -7.84
N GLU A 78 -18.89 21.27 -8.55
CA GLU A 78 -19.09 20.13 -9.44
C GLU A 78 -18.27 18.91 -8.98
N VAL A 79 -18.55 17.73 -9.54
CA VAL A 79 -17.86 16.48 -9.20
C VAL A 79 -16.39 16.56 -9.61
N LEU A 80 -15.51 16.38 -8.62
CA LEU A 80 -14.07 16.25 -8.83
C LEU A 80 -13.71 14.80 -9.17
N ILE A 81 -13.03 14.61 -10.31
CA ILE A 81 -12.58 13.32 -10.80
C ILE A 81 -11.05 13.29 -10.77
N ILE A 82 -10.49 12.34 -10.02
CA ILE A 82 -9.05 12.08 -10.01
C ILE A 82 -8.71 11.11 -11.15
N LYS A 83 -8.02 11.61 -12.17
CA LYS A 83 -7.64 10.87 -13.38
C LYS A 83 -6.53 9.85 -13.12
N GLY A 84 -5.61 10.18 -12.22
CA GLY A 84 -4.49 9.31 -11.89
C GLY A 84 -3.42 9.98 -11.05
N THR A 85 -2.36 9.22 -10.79
CA THR A 85 -1.15 9.71 -10.13
C THR A 85 0.06 9.39 -11.00
N LYS A 86 1.04 10.30 -11.00
CA LYS A 86 2.39 10.06 -11.53
C LYS A 86 3.39 10.26 -10.41
N VAL A 87 4.50 9.57 -10.45
CA VAL A 87 5.52 9.63 -9.40
C VAL A 87 6.88 9.98 -9.97
N SER A 88 7.71 10.65 -9.16
CA SER A 88 9.09 10.96 -9.54
C SER A 88 10.02 9.72 -9.52
N CYS A 89 9.56 8.60 -8.94
CA CYS A 89 10.30 7.34 -8.86
C CYS A 89 9.30 6.19 -8.67
N GLU A 90 9.05 5.40 -9.69
CA GLU A 90 8.07 4.31 -9.66
C GLU A 90 8.42 3.16 -8.71
N SER A 91 9.71 2.87 -8.52
CA SER A 91 10.16 1.83 -7.59
C SER A 91 10.25 2.29 -6.12
N CYS A 92 10.23 3.62 -5.88
CA CYS A 92 10.46 4.21 -4.56
C CYS A 92 9.19 4.64 -3.85
N ILE A 93 8.09 4.86 -4.57
CA ILE A 93 6.84 5.40 -4.02
C ILE A 93 5.66 4.67 -4.63
N ASP A 94 4.74 4.28 -3.76
CA ASP A 94 3.46 3.70 -4.15
C ASP A 94 2.32 4.61 -3.65
N PRO A 95 1.69 5.42 -4.54
CA PRO A 95 0.56 6.27 -4.19
C PRO A 95 -0.77 5.54 -4.42
N VAL A 96 -1.62 5.51 -3.41
CA VAL A 96 -2.97 4.96 -3.47
C VAL A 96 -4.01 6.04 -3.14
N ILE A 97 -5.02 6.20 -3.98
CA ILE A 97 -6.16 7.12 -3.76
C ILE A 97 -7.39 6.30 -3.38
N SER A 98 -8.00 6.63 -2.24
CA SER A 98 -9.14 5.90 -1.68
C SER A 98 -10.44 6.10 -2.50
N ILE A 99 -10.75 7.34 -2.87
CA ILE A 99 -11.93 7.71 -3.66
C ILE A 99 -11.49 8.65 -4.78
N ARG A 100 -11.88 8.33 -6.02
CA ARG A 100 -11.48 9.11 -7.21
C ARG A 100 -12.57 10.04 -7.73
N GLU A 101 -13.81 9.86 -7.33
CA GLU A 101 -14.94 10.74 -7.67
C GLU A 101 -15.51 11.33 -6.38
N LEU A 102 -15.40 12.65 -6.24
CA LEU A 102 -15.82 13.36 -5.04
C LEU A 102 -16.89 14.38 -5.39
N ASN A 103 -18.04 14.25 -4.74
CA ASN A 103 -19.06 15.32 -4.79
C ASN A 103 -18.55 16.59 -4.10
N PRO A 104 -19.20 17.75 -4.32
CA PRO A 104 -18.87 18.98 -3.61
C PRO A 104 -18.81 18.79 -2.09
N GLY A 105 -17.68 19.16 -1.49
CA GLY A 105 -17.42 19.04 -0.05
C GLY A 105 -16.94 17.67 0.43
N GLU A 106 -16.93 16.61 -0.41
CA GLU A 106 -16.42 15.30 -0.02
C GLU A 106 -14.90 15.30 0.11
N GLU A 107 -14.44 14.42 1.00
CA GLU A 107 -13.01 14.20 1.28
C GLU A 107 -12.56 12.83 0.79
N SER A 108 -11.30 12.74 0.41
CA SER A 108 -10.61 11.50 0.08
C SER A 108 -9.19 11.52 0.62
N GLU A 109 -8.50 10.40 0.48
CA GLU A 109 -7.17 10.19 1.01
C GLU A 109 -6.22 9.75 -0.11
N LEU A 110 -5.02 10.33 -0.11
CA LEU A 110 -3.87 9.90 -0.89
C LEU A 110 -2.88 9.28 0.08
N GLU A 111 -2.80 7.96 0.09
CA GLU A 111 -1.80 7.22 0.84
C GLU A 111 -0.51 7.14 0.00
N ILE A 112 0.62 7.49 0.60
CA ILE A 112 1.94 7.39 -0.03
C ILE A 112 2.81 6.49 0.83
N THR A 113 3.17 5.33 0.29
CA THR A 113 4.16 4.43 0.89
C THR A 113 5.51 4.65 0.22
N VAL A 114 6.55 4.85 1.04
CA VAL A 114 7.93 4.96 0.57
C VAL A 114 8.63 3.62 0.72
N ASN A 115 9.10 3.06 -0.39
CA ASN A 115 9.96 1.88 -0.38
C ASN A 115 11.39 2.32 -0.07
N SER A 116 11.80 2.14 1.20
CA SER A 116 13.13 2.56 1.66
C SER A 116 14.24 1.58 1.35
N LEU A 117 13.92 0.36 0.86
CA LEU A 117 14.87 -0.74 0.67
C LEU A 117 16.05 -0.41 -0.24
N ASP A 118 15.82 0.47 -1.23
CA ASP A 118 16.83 0.86 -2.23
C ASP A 118 17.32 2.30 -2.07
N MET A 119 17.02 2.95 -0.94
CA MET A 119 17.39 4.33 -0.71
C MET A 119 18.27 4.46 0.54
N ILE A 120 19.30 5.31 0.47
CA ILE A 120 20.17 5.67 1.59
C ILE A 120 20.34 7.19 1.61
N GLY A 121 20.36 7.77 2.82
CA GLY A 121 20.54 9.21 3.00
C GLY A 121 19.26 10.00 2.77
N ARG A 122 19.41 11.29 2.50
CA ARG A 122 18.28 12.21 2.31
C ARG A 122 17.57 11.95 0.99
N PHE A 123 16.24 11.87 1.04
CA PHE A 123 15.42 11.79 -0.16
C PHE A 123 14.34 12.87 -0.17
N THR A 124 13.91 13.22 -1.38
CA THR A 124 12.70 14.01 -1.64
C THR A 124 12.03 13.43 -2.87
N LYS A 125 10.78 13.02 -2.73
CA LYS A 125 9.99 12.37 -3.80
C LYS A 125 8.69 13.12 -4.00
N ARG A 126 8.18 13.12 -5.25
CA ARG A 126 6.96 13.84 -5.64
C ARG A 126 5.94 12.88 -6.23
N VAL A 127 4.70 13.10 -5.84
CA VAL A 127 3.50 12.49 -6.43
C VAL A 127 2.71 13.61 -7.10
N TYR A 128 2.38 13.42 -8.35
CA TYR A 128 1.59 14.33 -9.15
C TYR A 128 0.17 13.74 -9.24
N VAL A 129 -0.81 14.42 -8.66
CA VAL A 129 -2.22 14.03 -8.70
C VAL A 129 -2.90 14.76 -9.83
N GLU A 130 -3.36 14.05 -10.85
CA GLU A 130 -4.05 14.60 -12.02
C GLU A 130 -5.57 14.54 -11.80
N SER A 131 -6.29 15.64 -12.11
CA SER A 131 -7.73 15.73 -11.93
C SER A 131 -8.43 16.47 -13.08
N ASN A 132 -9.76 16.62 -12.99
CA ASN A 132 -10.54 17.46 -13.87
C ASN A 132 -10.68 18.92 -13.38
N ASP A 133 -9.98 19.31 -12.30
CA ASP A 133 -9.92 20.70 -11.86
C ASP A 133 -9.36 21.58 -12.99
N PRO A 134 -10.12 22.58 -13.50
CA PRO A 134 -9.68 23.40 -14.61
C PRO A 134 -8.58 24.41 -14.24
N VAL A 135 -8.45 24.74 -12.95
CA VAL A 135 -7.45 25.69 -12.44
C VAL A 135 -6.18 24.96 -12.02
N ASN A 136 -6.34 23.81 -11.34
CA ASN A 136 -5.24 22.99 -10.86
C ASN A 136 -5.37 21.56 -11.42
N PRO A 137 -5.18 21.34 -12.72
CA PRO A 137 -5.35 20.02 -13.34
C PRO A 137 -4.33 18.99 -12.84
N GLN A 138 -3.25 19.45 -12.19
CA GLN A 138 -2.24 18.64 -11.54
C GLN A 138 -1.78 19.30 -10.25
N VAL A 139 -1.91 18.60 -9.13
CA VAL A 139 -1.37 19.00 -7.82
C VAL A 139 -0.17 18.15 -7.49
N THR A 140 0.87 18.75 -6.91
CA THR A 140 2.08 18.05 -6.50
C THR A 140 2.10 17.88 -5.00
N VAL A 141 2.23 16.63 -4.54
CA VAL A 141 2.46 16.28 -3.15
C VAL A 141 3.88 15.78 -2.98
N THR A 142 4.57 16.22 -1.93
CA THR A 142 6.00 15.93 -1.71
C THR A 142 6.20 15.17 -0.41
N VAL A 143 7.00 14.10 -0.46
CA VAL A 143 7.47 13.38 0.71
C VAL A 143 8.99 13.43 0.79
N SER A 144 9.53 13.61 1.99
CA SER A 144 10.96 13.65 2.26
C SER A 144 11.32 12.85 3.50
N GLY A 145 12.62 12.62 3.69
CA GLY A 145 13.14 11.96 4.87
C GLY A 145 14.63 11.65 4.75
N PHE A 146 15.16 10.98 5.75
CA PHE A 146 16.54 10.52 5.78
C PHE A 146 16.57 9.03 6.15
N ILE A 147 17.05 8.18 5.26
CA ILE A 147 17.18 6.74 5.49
C ILE A 147 18.56 6.49 6.10
N LYS A 148 18.56 5.94 7.34
CA LYS A 148 19.78 5.59 8.06
C LYS A 148 20.52 4.46 7.34
N GLU A 149 21.83 4.49 7.42
CA GLU A 149 22.64 3.32 7.05
C GLU A 149 22.38 2.20 8.08
N LYS A 150 22.25 0.97 7.60
CA LYS A 150 22.17 -0.20 8.48
C LYS A 150 23.49 -0.28 9.26
N ASN A 151 23.42 -0.15 10.59
CA ASN A 151 24.60 -0.22 11.45
C ASN A 151 25.27 -1.59 11.33
N GLU A 152 26.23 -1.72 10.46
CA GLU A 152 27.31 -2.68 10.60
C GLU A 152 28.38 -2.05 11.52
N SER A 153 28.77 -2.79 12.54
CA SER A 153 29.71 -2.42 13.60
C SER A 153 30.88 -1.54 13.12
N VAL A 154 31.01 -0.40 13.77
CA VAL A 154 32.17 0.47 13.97
C VAL A 154 33.35 0.26 13.01
N VAL A 155 33.40 1.09 11.95
CA VAL A 155 34.63 1.50 11.30
C VAL A 155 34.65 3.04 11.17
N GLN A 156 35.79 3.64 11.49
CA GLN A 156 36.05 5.08 11.65
C GLN A 156 35.65 5.96 10.46
N PRO A 157 35.41 7.26 10.64
CA PRO A 157 34.93 8.18 9.61
C PRO A 157 35.98 8.44 8.55
N GLN A 158 35.66 8.16 7.29
CA GLN A 158 36.41 8.60 6.12
C GLN A 158 35.71 9.74 5.37
N PRO A 159 36.46 10.61 4.66
CA PRO A 159 35.96 11.89 4.16
C PRO A 159 35.05 11.75 2.94
N LYS A 160 34.13 12.75 2.83
CA LYS A 160 33.21 12.93 1.71
C LYS A 160 33.93 12.84 0.36
N THR A 161 33.55 11.88 -0.48
CA THR A 161 33.37 12.01 -1.94
C THR A 161 33.29 10.64 -2.63
N GLN A 162 32.38 10.49 -3.50
CA GLN A 162 32.08 9.54 -4.59
C GLN A 162 30.78 8.75 -4.37
N PRO A 163 30.00 8.52 -5.45
CA PRO A 163 28.83 7.65 -5.38
C PRO A 163 29.30 6.28 -4.90
N GLN A 164 28.69 5.80 -3.81
CA GLN A 164 29.00 4.47 -3.27
C GLN A 164 28.83 3.41 -4.37
N PRO A 165 29.75 2.47 -4.53
CA PRO A 165 29.60 1.39 -5.50
C PRO A 165 28.31 0.64 -5.21
N GLN A 166 27.44 0.57 -6.22
CA GLN A 166 26.16 -0.16 -6.11
C GLN A 166 26.48 -1.61 -5.76
N THR A 167 25.85 -2.13 -4.69
CA THR A 167 26.02 -3.54 -4.34
C THR A 167 25.42 -4.41 -5.46
N PRO A 168 25.94 -5.62 -5.72
CA PRO A 168 25.37 -6.51 -6.73
C PRO A 168 23.87 -6.73 -6.55
N PHE A 169 23.39 -6.84 -5.30
CA PHE A 169 21.94 -6.94 -5.02
C PHE A 169 21.15 -5.76 -5.57
N ARG A 170 21.62 -4.53 -5.33
CA ARG A 170 20.95 -3.30 -5.84
C ARG A 170 20.94 -3.21 -7.37
N ILE A 171 22.05 -3.63 -7.99
CA ILE A 171 22.13 -3.70 -9.45
C ILE A 171 21.13 -4.76 -9.97
N GLY A 172 21.07 -5.91 -9.33
CA GLY A 172 20.13 -6.98 -9.63
C GLY A 172 18.68 -6.53 -9.52
N MET A 173 18.32 -5.79 -8.46
CA MET A 173 16.99 -5.20 -8.28
C MET A 173 16.63 -4.21 -9.39
N SER A 174 17.59 -3.38 -9.82
CA SER A 174 17.37 -2.46 -10.95
C SER A 174 17.08 -3.20 -12.25
N TYR A 175 17.79 -4.29 -12.54
CA TYR A 175 17.52 -5.12 -13.72
C TYR A 175 16.19 -5.88 -13.58
N PHE A 176 15.88 -6.39 -12.40
CA PHE A 176 14.62 -7.05 -12.11
C PHE A 176 13.42 -6.15 -12.39
N GLY A 177 13.44 -4.92 -11.89
CA GLY A 177 12.39 -3.92 -12.12
C GLY A 177 12.22 -3.50 -13.59
N LYS A 178 13.25 -3.70 -14.43
CA LYS A 178 13.19 -3.47 -15.89
C LYS A 178 12.76 -4.73 -16.68
N GLY A 179 12.52 -5.86 -15.99
CA GLY A 179 12.26 -7.14 -16.66
C GLY A 179 13.49 -7.79 -17.31
N GLU A 180 14.70 -7.25 -17.07
CA GLU A 180 15.97 -7.77 -17.60
C GLU A 180 16.48 -8.94 -16.74
N TYR A 181 15.68 -10.00 -16.64
CA TYR A 181 15.87 -11.09 -15.67
C TYR A 181 17.20 -11.81 -15.81
N ASP A 182 17.78 -11.94 -17.00
CA ASP A 182 19.10 -12.57 -17.20
C ASP A 182 20.22 -11.76 -16.53
N LYS A 183 20.17 -10.43 -16.63
CA LYS A 183 21.12 -9.55 -15.97
C LYS A 183 20.89 -9.51 -14.45
N ALA A 184 19.64 -9.54 -14.03
CA ALA A 184 19.28 -9.59 -12.61
C ALA A 184 19.83 -10.87 -11.96
N ILE A 185 19.70 -12.03 -12.62
CA ILE A 185 20.24 -13.32 -12.16
C ILE A 185 21.74 -13.20 -11.87
N ILE A 186 22.52 -12.69 -12.81
CA ILE A 186 23.99 -12.54 -12.68
C ILE A 186 24.34 -11.72 -11.43
N GLU A 187 23.64 -10.63 -11.20
CA GLU A 187 23.94 -9.75 -10.08
C GLU A 187 23.45 -10.32 -8.73
N PHE A 188 22.33 -11.06 -8.72
CA PHE A 188 21.90 -11.76 -7.49
C PHE A 188 22.82 -12.93 -7.16
N GLU A 189 23.30 -13.69 -8.15
CA GLU A 189 24.31 -14.75 -7.95
C GLU A 189 25.59 -14.14 -7.38
N ARG A 190 26.06 -13.02 -7.91
CA ARG A 190 27.21 -12.29 -7.39
C ARG A 190 26.98 -11.78 -5.95
N SER A 191 25.75 -11.37 -5.63
CA SER A 191 25.43 -10.97 -4.26
C SER A 191 25.54 -12.15 -3.29
N ILE A 192 25.14 -13.35 -3.71
CA ILE A 192 25.27 -14.58 -2.91
C ILE A 192 26.74 -15.00 -2.77
N GLU A 193 27.56 -14.81 -3.81
CA GLU A 193 29.00 -15.05 -3.72
C GLU A 193 29.69 -14.18 -2.66
N LEU A 194 29.18 -12.96 -2.44
CA LEU A 194 29.68 -12.04 -1.41
C LEU A 194 29.12 -12.33 -0.02
N ASP A 195 27.89 -12.80 0.06
CA ASP A 195 27.19 -13.19 1.30
C ASP A 195 26.28 -14.40 1.03
N GLU A 196 26.77 -15.59 1.38
CA GLU A 196 26.03 -16.85 1.19
C GLU A 196 24.71 -16.91 1.99
N ASN A 197 24.52 -16.04 2.98
CA ASN A 197 23.29 -15.94 3.78
C ASN A 197 22.36 -14.82 3.33
N HIS A 198 22.61 -14.16 2.19
CA HIS A 198 21.79 -13.06 1.71
C HIS A 198 20.42 -13.55 1.22
N THR A 199 19.48 -13.70 2.15
CA THR A 199 18.13 -14.27 1.95
C THR A 199 17.39 -13.62 0.76
N GLU A 200 17.47 -12.29 0.63
CA GLU A 200 16.80 -11.54 -0.42
C GLU A 200 17.30 -11.90 -1.82
N SER A 201 18.61 -12.16 -1.98
CA SER A 201 19.16 -12.56 -3.28
C SER A 201 18.63 -13.92 -3.72
N TYR A 202 18.54 -14.88 -2.82
CA TYR A 202 17.90 -16.18 -3.12
C TYR A 202 16.42 -16.03 -3.48
N TYR A 203 15.69 -15.18 -2.76
CA TYR A 203 14.29 -14.89 -3.06
C TYR A 203 14.14 -14.31 -4.47
N TYR A 204 14.90 -13.28 -4.82
CA TYR A 204 14.79 -12.63 -6.14
C TYR A 204 15.36 -13.49 -7.29
N LEU A 205 16.33 -14.36 -7.02
CA LEU A 205 16.73 -15.39 -8.00
C LEU A 205 15.55 -16.32 -8.33
N GLY A 206 14.85 -16.79 -7.31
CA GLY A 206 13.62 -17.57 -7.50
C GLY A 206 12.59 -16.82 -8.35
N GLN A 207 12.39 -15.52 -8.07
CA GLN A 207 11.50 -14.66 -8.83
C GLN A 207 11.93 -14.50 -10.30
N CYS A 208 13.22 -14.28 -10.56
CA CYS A 208 13.73 -14.19 -11.93
C CYS A 208 13.41 -15.44 -12.75
N TYR A 209 13.70 -16.62 -12.18
CA TYR A 209 13.43 -17.88 -12.86
C TYR A 209 11.93 -18.13 -13.05
N LEU A 210 11.10 -17.72 -12.09
CA LEU A 210 9.65 -17.77 -12.20
C LEU A 210 9.14 -16.91 -13.37
N GLN A 211 9.53 -15.63 -13.41
CA GLN A 211 9.10 -14.70 -14.46
C GLN A 211 9.54 -15.17 -15.85
N LYS A 212 10.78 -15.64 -15.97
CA LYS A 212 11.25 -16.28 -17.21
C LYS A 212 10.43 -17.51 -17.57
N GLY A 213 10.03 -18.31 -16.59
CA GLY A 213 9.17 -19.47 -16.80
C GLY A 213 7.78 -19.07 -17.33
N ILE A 214 7.18 -18.02 -16.78
CA ILE A 214 5.90 -17.46 -17.26
C ILE A 214 6.02 -16.99 -18.71
N ILE A 215 7.07 -16.24 -19.05
CA ILE A 215 7.33 -15.77 -20.41
C ILE A 215 7.43 -16.96 -21.39
N GLU A 216 8.18 -18.00 -21.04
CA GLU A 216 8.32 -19.19 -21.90
C GLU A 216 7.01 -19.98 -22.01
N TYR A 217 6.22 -20.04 -20.96
CA TYR A 217 4.90 -20.66 -20.98
C TYR A 217 3.95 -19.93 -21.95
N ASN A 218 3.89 -18.60 -21.88
CA ASN A 218 3.08 -17.78 -22.78
C ASN A 218 3.54 -17.92 -24.24
N ASN A 219 4.85 -18.10 -24.45
CA ASN A 219 5.42 -18.42 -25.78
C ASN A 219 5.21 -19.88 -26.21
N LYS A 220 4.43 -20.67 -25.45
CA LYS A 220 4.16 -22.10 -25.69
C LYS A 220 5.40 -23.01 -25.62
N ASN A 221 6.49 -22.54 -25.03
CA ASN A 221 7.73 -23.30 -24.79
C ASN A 221 7.64 -24.10 -23.49
N ILE A 222 6.68 -25.01 -23.38
CA ILE A 222 6.27 -25.68 -22.16
C ILE A 222 7.45 -26.39 -21.45
N PHE A 223 8.30 -27.12 -22.15
CA PHE A 223 9.45 -27.81 -21.55
C PHE A 223 10.46 -26.85 -20.93
N LYS A 224 10.70 -25.71 -21.59
CA LYS A 224 11.60 -24.67 -21.09
C LYS A 224 11.00 -23.98 -19.86
N ALA A 225 9.72 -23.68 -19.91
CA ALA A 225 8.97 -23.12 -18.77
C ALA A 225 9.10 -24.04 -17.53
N TYR A 226 8.86 -25.33 -17.70
CA TYR A 226 9.01 -26.31 -16.62
C TYR A 226 10.43 -26.36 -16.03
N SER A 227 11.45 -26.33 -16.89
CA SER A 227 12.84 -26.28 -16.42
C SER A 227 13.12 -25.05 -15.55
N LEU A 228 12.55 -23.90 -15.94
CA LEU A 228 12.69 -22.64 -15.20
C LEU A 228 11.92 -22.66 -13.88
N TYR A 229 10.69 -23.19 -13.86
CA TYR A 229 9.91 -23.38 -12.62
C TYR A 229 10.63 -24.30 -11.63
N ARG A 230 11.28 -25.36 -12.11
CA ARG A 230 12.11 -26.22 -11.22
C ARG A 230 13.29 -25.47 -10.60
N LYS A 231 13.93 -24.56 -11.35
CA LYS A 231 14.98 -23.69 -10.81
C LYS A 231 14.41 -22.73 -9.77
N ALA A 232 13.29 -22.07 -10.07
CA ALA A 232 12.61 -21.21 -9.11
C ALA A 232 12.27 -21.95 -7.81
N ASN A 233 11.74 -23.18 -7.93
CA ASN A 233 11.42 -24.01 -6.76
C ASN A 233 12.67 -24.37 -5.93
N LYS A 234 13.82 -24.64 -6.56
CA LYS A 234 15.06 -24.90 -5.84
C LYS A 234 15.48 -23.72 -4.94
N PHE A 235 15.34 -22.49 -5.45
CA PHE A 235 15.62 -21.29 -4.65
C PHE A 235 14.58 -21.07 -3.56
N ALA A 236 13.30 -21.38 -3.82
CA ALA A 236 12.27 -21.36 -2.81
C ALA A 236 12.59 -22.31 -1.64
N GLU A 237 13.06 -23.53 -1.92
CA GLU A 237 13.47 -24.50 -0.90
C GLU A 237 14.65 -24.01 -0.06
N GLN A 238 15.53 -23.19 -0.62
CA GLN A 238 16.66 -22.61 0.10
C GLN A 238 16.24 -21.45 1.01
N VAL A 239 15.28 -20.63 0.57
CA VAL A 239 14.91 -19.39 1.27
C VAL A 239 13.81 -19.60 2.32
N ILE A 240 12.97 -20.61 2.18
CA ILE A 240 11.91 -20.93 3.15
C ILE A 240 12.45 -21.04 4.58
N PRO A 241 13.47 -21.89 4.87
CA PRO A 241 13.98 -22.03 6.24
C PRO A 241 14.58 -20.74 6.80
N GLN A 242 15.10 -19.87 5.94
CA GLN A 242 15.65 -18.59 6.34
C GLN A 242 14.56 -17.64 6.81
N TYR A 243 13.43 -17.52 6.07
CA TYR A 243 12.30 -16.72 6.51
C TYR A 243 11.60 -17.30 7.73
N GLU A 244 11.48 -18.62 7.84
CA GLU A 244 10.94 -19.29 9.04
C GLU A 244 11.78 -18.94 10.27
N LYS A 245 13.12 -18.98 10.16
CA LYS A 245 14.02 -18.55 11.24
C LYS A 245 13.87 -17.05 11.60
N ILE A 246 13.62 -16.19 10.61
CA ILE A 246 13.35 -14.77 10.87
C ILE A 246 12.06 -14.64 11.69
N ILE A 247 11.00 -15.36 11.35
CA ILE A 247 9.72 -15.37 12.07
C ILE A 247 9.89 -15.95 13.49
N GLU A 248 10.67 -17.00 13.68
CA GLU A 248 10.99 -17.56 15.00
C GLU A 248 11.61 -16.49 15.91
N ASN A 249 12.55 -15.70 15.39
CA ASN A 249 13.22 -14.64 16.14
C ASN A 249 12.37 -13.37 16.28
N ASN A 250 11.54 -13.07 15.30
CA ASN A 250 10.63 -11.93 15.27
C ASN A 250 9.23 -12.34 14.76
N PRO A 251 8.34 -12.83 15.65
CA PRO A 251 6.99 -13.29 15.26
C PRO A 251 6.07 -12.18 14.72
N LYS A 252 6.54 -10.92 14.67
CA LYS A 252 5.82 -9.79 14.09
C LYS A 252 6.40 -9.35 12.74
N ASP A 253 7.34 -10.09 12.17
CA ASP A 253 7.91 -9.74 10.87
C ASP A 253 6.93 -10.01 9.72
N LEU A 254 6.11 -9.01 9.44
CA LEU A 254 5.08 -9.02 8.41
C LEU A 254 5.63 -9.41 7.02
N ASN A 255 6.84 -8.95 6.69
CA ASN A 255 7.44 -9.21 5.39
C ASN A 255 7.77 -10.69 5.18
N SER A 256 8.32 -11.37 6.18
CA SER A 256 8.61 -12.80 6.09
C SER A 256 7.32 -13.62 5.93
N TYR A 257 6.25 -13.31 6.67
CA TYR A 257 4.95 -13.97 6.48
C TYR A 257 4.42 -13.76 5.06
N ARG A 258 4.42 -12.55 4.56
CA ARG A 258 3.96 -12.24 3.21
C ARG A 258 4.79 -12.94 2.13
N ARG A 259 6.11 -13.00 2.30
CA ARG A 259 7.02 -13.68 1.35
C ARG A 259 6.85 -15.19 1.37
N LEU A 260 6.71 -15.79 2.53
CA LEU A 260 6.40 -17.23 2.64
C LEU A 260 5.05 -17.54 2.01
N GLY A 261 4.03 -16.74 2.28
CA GLY A 261 2.73 -16.88 1.61
C GLY A 261 2.87 -16.89 0.09
N TYR A 262 3.59 -15.93 -0.46
CA TYR A 262 3.83 -15.84 -1.91
C TYR A 262 4.65 -17.01 -2.45
N ILE A 263 5.70 -17.44 -1.76
CA ILE A 263 6.52 -18.58 -2.17
C ILE A 263 5.65 -19.85 -2.26
N TYR A 264 4.87 -20.15 -1.26
CA TYR A 264 4.00 -21.34 -1.24
C TYR A 264 2.86 -21.25 -2.26
N GLU A 265 2.31 -20.04 -2.50
CA GLU A 265 1.35 -19.81 -3.57
C GLU A 265 1.94 -20.12 -4.95
N VAL A 266 3.10 -19.55 -5.27
CA VAL A 266 3.78 -19.75 -6.56
C VAL A 266 4.18 -21.22 -6.76
N ARG A 267 4.64 -21.89 -5.72
CA ARG A 267 4.94 -23.34 -5.78
C ARG A 267 3.69 -24.15 -6.11
N SER A 268 2.52 -23.71 -5.68
CA SER A 268 1.25 -24.41 -5.96
C SER A 268 0.79 -24.27 -7.41
N ILE A 269 1.33 -23.30 -8.19
CA ILE A 269 1.10 -23.19 -9.63
C ILE A 269 1.84 -24.29 -10.40
N VAL A 270 2.94 -24.80 -9.85
CA VAL A 270 3.70 -25.90 -10.47
C VAL A 270 2.88 -27.18 -10.36
N PRO A 271 2.62 -27.89 -11.46
CA PRO A 271 1.87 -29.15 -11.41
C PRO A 271 2.44 -30.14 -10.42
N PHE A 272 1.54 -30.83 -9.69
CA PHE A 272 1.83 -31.80 -8.64
C PHE A 272 2.33 -31.23 -7.31
N ILE A 273 2.51 -29.92 -7.18
CA ILE A 273 2.78 -29.26 -5.91
C ILE A 273 1.50 -28.52 -5.51
N ASN A 274 0.90 -28.86 -4.39
CA ASN A 274 -0.28 -28.18 -3.87
C ASN A 274 -0.02 -27.76 -2.43
N GLU A 275 0.51 -26.58 -2.25
CA GLU A 275 0.83 -25.99 -0.95
C GLU A 275 0.00 -24.74 -0.65
N TYR A 276 -1.16 -24.60 -1.30
CA TYR A 276 -2.09 -23.47 -1.06
C TYR A 276 -2.52 -23.35 0.42
N ASP A 277 -2.57 -24.45 1.17
CA ASP A 277 -2.91 -24.40 2.60
C ASP A 277 -1.82 -23.67 3.40
N LYS A 278 -0.53 -23.90 3.08
CA LYS A 278 0.56 -23.17 3.69
C LYS A 278 0.57 -21.69 3.27
N ALA A 279 0.30 -21.41 2.00
CA ALA A 279 0.18 -20.04 1.52
C ALA A 279 -0.92 -19.29 2.29
N LEU A 280 -2.10 -19.89 2.47
CA LEU A 280 -3.20 -19.34 3.26
C LEU A 280 -2.79 -19.11 4.72
N GLU A 281 -2.10 -20.06 5.35
CA GLU A 281 -1.62 -19.92 6.73
C GLU A 281 -0.75 -18.69 6.89
N TYR A 282 0.28 -18.53 6.04
CA TYR A 282 1.20 -17.41 6.12
C TYR A 282 0.54 -16.06 5.75
N TYR A 283 -0.31 -16.03 4.72
CA TYR A 283 -1.05 -14.82 4.37
C TYR A 283 -2.08 -14.42 5.43
N SER A 284 -2.77 -15.38 6.04
CA SER A 284 -3.70 -15.10 7.13
C SER A 284 -2.98 -14.55 8.34
N LYS A 285 -1.78 -15.08 8.65
CA LYS A 285 -0.95 -14.55 9.73
C LYS A 285 -0.46 -13.14 9.44
N ALA A 286 -0.06 -12.87 8.20
CA ALA A 286 0.28 -11.52 7.76
C ALA A 286 -0.92 -10.57 7.91
N LEU A 287 -2.12 -11.01 7.53
CA LEU A 287 -3.34 -10.20 7.65
C LEU A 287 -3.69 -9.92 9.11
N GLU A 288 -3.58 -10.90 10.02
CA GLU A 288 -3.76 -10.69 11.47
C GLU A 288 -2.82 -9.61 12.02
N LEU A 289 -1.55 -9.60 11.59
CA LEU A 289 -0.56 -8.63 12.03
C LEU A 289 -0.88 -7.21 11.56
N VAL A 290 -1.47 -7.06 10.38
CA VAL A 290 -1.77 -5.76 9.76
C VAL A 290 -3.07 -5.17 10.27
N VAL A 291 -4.09 -6.00 10.54
CA VAL A 291 -5.44 -5.56 10.95
C VAL A 291 -5.51 -5.20 12.44
N SER A 292 -4.44 -5.43 13.20
CA SER A 292 -4.37 -5.01 14.62
C SER A 292 -4.66 -3.50 14.76
N PRO A 293 -5.47 -3.07 15.78
CA PRO A 293 -5.94 -1.68 15.94
C PRO A 293 -4.85 -0.60 15.98
N SER A 294 -3.61 -1.00 16.20
CA SER A 294 -2.44 -0.10 16.22
C SER A 294 -1.85 0.18 14.83
N SER A 295 -2.34 -0.47 13.77
CA SER A 295 -1.73 -0.44 12.43
C SER A 295 -2.64 0.14 11.34
N ALA A 296 -3.32 1.26 11.61
CA ALA A 296 -4.14 2.00 10.60
C ALA A 296 -3.36 2.39 9.31
N ARG A 297 -2.14 1.85 9.11
CA ARG A 297 -1.16 2.31 8.13
C ARG A 297 -0.91 1.36 6.95
N ASN A 298 -1.72 0.30 6.77
CA ASN A 298 -1.35 -0.75 5.81
C ASN A 298 -2.46 -1.14 4.83
N THR A 299 -3.25 -0.16 4.38
CA THR A 299 -4.37 -0.40 3.45
C THR A 299 -3.94 -1.17 2.22
N GLY A 300 -2.83 -0.79 1.59
CA GLY A 300 -2.30 -1.48 0.40
C GLY A 300 -1.94 -2.94 0.68
N ILE A 301 -1.32 -3.22 1.84
CA ILE A 301 -0.98 -4.60 2.22
C ILE A 301 -2.25 -5.42 2.51
N ILE A 302 -3.25 -4.84 3.16
CA ILE A 302 -4.53 -5.50 3.43
C ILE A 302 -5.23 -5.84 2.11
N ILE A 303 -5.28 -4.89 1.15
CA ILE A 303 -5.83 -5.12 -0.18
C ILE A 303 -5.10 -6.28 -0.87
N TYR A 304 -3.77 -6.23 -0.90
CA TYR A 304 -2.94 -7.29 -1.48
C TYR A 304 -3.25 -8.64 -0.84
N LEU A 305 -3.22 -8.74 0.49
CA LEU A 305 -3.45 -9.99 1.21
C LEU A 305 -4.85 -10.55 0.97
N ASN A 306 -5.89 -9.70 1.02
CA ASN A 306 -7.25 -10.13 0.72
C ASN A 306 -7.38 -10.62 -0.74
N THR A 307 -6.73 -9.96 -1.69
CA THR A 307 -6.73 -10.40 -3.09
C THR A 307 -6.05 -11.76 -3.23
N ARG A 308 -4.87 -11.96 -2.62
CA ARG A 308 -4.14 -13.24 -2.70
C ARG A 308 -4.89 -14.39 -2.01
N ILE A 309 -5.44 -14.14 -0.81
CA ILE A 309 -6.26 -15.13 -0.08
C ILE A 309 -7.50 -15.49 -0.91
N GLY A 310 -8.19 -14.49 -1.46
CA GLY A 310 -9.35 -14.68 -2.32
C GLY A 310 -9.03 -15.50 -3.57
N TYR A 311 -7.93 -15.19 -4.25
CA TYR A 311 -7.42 -15.98 -5.37
C TYR A 311 -7.17 -17.44 -4.99
N ILE A 312 -6.49 -17.71 -3.89
CA ILE A 312 -6.21 -19.07 -3.44
C ILE A 312 -7.50 -19.82 -3.12
N TYR A 313 -8.49 -19.19 -2.49
CA TYR A 313 -9.78 -19.81 -2.27
C TYR A 313 -10.51 -20.12 -3.58
N PHE A 314 -10.38 -19.26 -4.60
CA PHE A 314 -10.90 -19.52 -5.94
C PHE A 314 -10.23 -20.77 -6.54
N GLU A 315 -8.90 -20.88 -6.53
CA GLU A 315 -8.14 -22.05 -7.00
C GLU A 315 -8.53 -23.34 -6.25
N LYS A 316 -8.81 -23.23 -4.96
CA LYS A 316 -9.33 -24.33 -4.13
C LYS A 316 -10.82 -24.62 -4.37
N LYS A 317 -11.48 -23.94 -5.31
CA LYS A 317 -12.91 -24.05 -5.62
C LYS A 317 -13.84 -23.73 -4.43
N LYS A 318 -13.35 -22.97 -3.48
CA LYS A 318 -14.10 -22.49 -2.31
C LYS A 318 -14.65 -21.08 -2.61
N TYR A 319 -15.53 -21.00 -3.60
CA TYR A 319 -15.95 -19.74 -4.21
C TYR A 319 -16.63 -18.76 -3.24
N SER A 320 -17.41 -19.24 -2.28
CA SER A 320 -18.02 -18.35 -1.27
C SER A 320 -16.98 -17.67 -0.38
N GLN A 321 -15.91 -18.40 -0.01
CA GLN A 321 -14.81 -17.81 0.75
C GLN A 321 -13.97 -16.86 -0.14
N ALA A 322 -13.76 -17.19 -1.41
CA ALA A 322 -13.11 -16.30 -2.37
C ALA A 322 -13.86 -14.97 -2.47
N ILE A 323 -15.18 -15.00 -2.61
CA ILE A 323 -16.03 -13.81 -2.70
C ILE A 323 -15.83 -12.91 -1.47
N GLU A 324 -15.86 -13.44 -0.26
CA GLU A 324 -15.72 -12.69 0.99
C GLU A 324 -14.42 -11.85 1.01
N TYR A 325 -13.29 -12.46 0.68
CA TYR A 325 -11.99 -11.78 0.67
C TYR A 325 -11.85 -10.80 -0.50
N LEU A 326 -12.34 -11.17 -1.69
CA LEU A 326 -12.27 -10.31 -2.86
C LEU A 326 -13.18 -9.10 -2.74
N GLU A 327 -14.38 -9.22 -2.17
CA GLU A 327 -15.24 -8.10 -1.83
C GLU A 327 -14.57 -7.16 -0.82
N SER A 328 -13.88 -7.70 0.18
CA SER A 328 -13.10 -6.89 1.11
C SER A 328 -11.99 -6.11 0.40
N ALA A 329 -11.33 -6.72 -0.58
CA ALA A 329 -10.29 -6.06 -1.37
C ALA A 329 -10.86 -4.92 -2.24
N ILE A 330 -11.95 -5.14 -2.99
CA ILE A 330 -12.54 -4.10 -3.86
C ILE A 330 -13.22 -2.98 -3.07
N LYS A 331 -13.74 -3.26 -1.87
CA LYS A 331 -14.29 -2.25 -0.97
C LYS A 331 -13.22 -1.23 -0.55
N MET A 332 -11.98 -1.69 -0.40
CA MET A 332 -10.83 -0.85 -0.04
C MET A 332 -10.15 -0.24 -1.25
N SER A 333 -10.24 -0.86 -2.44
CA SER A 333 -9.67 -0.38 -3.68
C SER A 333 -10.60 -0.68 -4.86
N SER A 334 -11.35 0.33 -5.31
CA SER A 334 -12.25 0.23 -6.46
C SER A 334 -11.52 0.06 -7.83
N HIS A 335 -10.20 -0.02 -7.82
CA HIS A 335 -9.37 -0.17 -9.04
C HIS A 335 -8.57 -1.48 -9.03
N ASN A 336 -8.83 -2.38 -8.10
CA ASN A 336 -8.16 -3.68 -8.04
C ASN A 336 -8.72 -4.63 -9.12
N THR A 337 -8.21 -4.50 -10.33
CA THR A 337 -8.66 -5.28 -11.50
C THR A 337 -8.58 -6.78 -11.26
N GLU A 338 -7.52 -7.27 -10.61
CA GLU A 338 -7.36 -8.69 -10.27
C GLU A 338 -8.47 -9.18 -9.34
N ALA A 339 -8.80 -8.40 -8.30
CA ALA A 339 -9.87 -8.76 -7.38
C ALA A 339 -11.24 -8.78 -8.08
N TYR A 340 -11.52 -7.82 -8.95
CA TYR A 340 -12.75 -7.82 -9.78
C TYR A 340 -12.84 -9.04 -10.67
N TYR A 341 -11.73 -9.43 -11.31
CA TYR A 341 -11.68 -10.59 -12.19
C TYR A 341 -12.04 -11.89 -11.45
N TYR A 342 -11.31 -12.21 -10.37
CA TYR A 342 -11.59 -13.43 -9.61
C TYR A 342 -12.94 -13.41 -8.88
N LEU A 343 -13.42 -12.22 -8.50
CA LEU A 343 -14.76 -12.05 -7.94
C LEU A 343 -15.84 -12.38 -8.98
N GLY A 344 -15.72 -11.85 -10.19
CA GLY A 344 -16.61 -12.15 -11.30
C GLY A 344 -16.63 -13.64 -11.63
N LEU A 345 -15.44 -14.26 -11.74
CA LEU A 345 -15.34 -15.70 -11.96
C LEU A 345 -15.94 -16.50 -10.80
N SER A 346 -15.76 -16.07 -9.56
CA SER A 346 -16.32 -16.74 -8.39
C SER A 346 -17.85 -16.72 -8.41
N TYR A 347 -18.45 -15.58 -8.74
CA TYR A 347 -19.90 -15.46 -8.91
C TYR A 347 -20.42 -16.29 -10.08
N ASP A 348 -19.67 -16.38 -11.18
CA ASP A 348 -20.00 -17.28 -12.30
C ASP A 348 -20.07 -18.76 -11.86
N LYS A 349 -19.10 -19.20 -11.05
CA LYS A 349 -19.01 -20.58 -10.56
C LYS A 349 -20.13 -20.95 -9.59
N ILE A 350 -20.71 -20.01 -8.86
CA ILE A 350 -21.85 -20.25 -7.98
C ILE A 350 -23.22 -20.00 -8.67
N GLY A 351 -23.21 -19.58 -9.96
CA GLY A 351 -24.42 -19.40 -10.76
C GLY A 351 -25.05 -18.00 -10.71
N GLU A 352 -24.44 -17.03 -10.01
CA GLU A 352 -24.89 -15.64 -9.90
C GLU A 352 -24.45 -14.84 -11.15
N LYS A 353 -25.07 -15.14 -12.30
CA LYS A 353 -24.64 -14.67 -13.62
C LYS A 353 -24.69 -13.15 -13.79
N GLU A 354 -25.64 -12.46 -13.16
CA GLU A 354 -25.79 -11.01 -13.22
C GLU A 354 -24.62 -10.32 -12.53
N LYS A 355 -24.27 -10.78 -11.33
CA LYS A 355 -23.12 -10.26 -10.58
C LYS A 355 -21.80 -10.58 -11.29
N ALA A 356 -21.68 -11.80 -11.82
CA ALA A 356 -20.50 -12.18 -12.60
C ALA A 356 -20.26 -11.18 -13.75
N ARG A 357 -21.31 -10.89 -14.53
CA ARG A 357 -21.23 -9.95 -15.64
C ARG A 357 -20.90 -8.54 -15.19
N GLU A 358 -21.49 -8.07 -14.08
CA GLU A 358 -21.19 -6.76 -13.51
C GLU A 358 -19.70 -6.62 -13.19
N PHE A 359 -19.12 -7.55 -12.43
CA PHE A 359 -17.73 -7.48 -12.02
C PHE A 359 -16.74 -7.70 -13.17
N LEU A 360 -17.04 -8.60 -14.13
CA LEU A 360 -16.20 -8.79 -15.32
C LEU A 360 -16.25 -7.57 -16.25
N SER A 361 -17.40 -6.92 -16.40
CA SER A 361 -17.48 -5.65 -17.14
C SER A 361 -16.59 -4.59 -16.51
N ARG A 362 -16.50 -4.55 -15.17
CA ARG A 362 -15.60 -3.61 -14.47
C ARG A 362 -14.12 -3.88 -14.76
N VAL A 363 -13.71 -5.14 -14.96
CA VAL A 363 -12.36 -5.50 -15.41
C VAL A 363 -12.03 -4.87 -16.76
N ILE A 364 -12.97 -4.96 -17.71
CA ILE A 364 -12.80 -4.40 -19.08
C ILE A 364 -12.69 -2.87 -19.02
N GLU A 365 -13.48 -2.21 -18.16
CA GLU A 365 -13.43 -0.76 -17.97
C GLU A 365 -12.10 -0.30 -17.35
N LEU A 366 -11.62 -1.00 -16.32
CA LEU A 366 -10.41 -0.62 -15.57
C LEU A 366 -9.11 -0.88 -16.34
N ALA A 367 -9.06 -1.98 -17.09
CA ALA A 367 -7.84 -2.42 -17.75
C ALA A 367 -8.12 -3.09 -19.13
N PRO A 368 -8.63 -2.35 -20.12
CA PRO A 368 -9.11 -2.90 -21.39
C PRO A 368 -8.05 -3.64 -22.23
N GLN A 369 -6.77 -3.41 -21.93
CA GLN A 369 -5.64 -4.05 -22.60
C GLN A 369 -5.01 -5.21 -21.81
N SER A 370 -5.56 -5.52 -20.63
CA SER A 370 -5.05 -6.61 -19.79
C SER A 370 -5.46 -7.98 -20.30
N GLU A 371 -4.69 -9.02 -19.94
CA GLU A 371 -5.07 -10.41 -20.17
C GLU A 371 -6.41 -10.73 -19.52
N TRP A 372 -6.69 -10.20 -18.35
CA TRP A 372 -7.95 -10.37 -17.62
C TRP A 372 -9.16 -9.79 -18.37
N ALA A 373 -8.98 -8.65 -19.09
CA ALA A 373 -10.05 -8.07 -19.90
C ALA A 373 -10.31 -8.86 -21.20
N GLN A 374 -9.31 -9.60 -21.70
CA GLN A 374 -9.48 -10.48 -22.86
C GLN A 374 -10.22 -11.78 -22.50
N ASP A 375 -10.14 -12.18 -21.23
CA ASP A 375 -10.74 -13.41 -20.71
C ASP A 375 -12.10 -13.13 -20.02
N ALA A 376 -12.40 -11.90 -19.71
CA ALA A 376 -13.64 -11.44 -19.06
C ALA A 376 -14.80 -11.30 -20.05
#